data_0b5e0a3f4d0c961f326df47526ac931a
#
_entry.id   0b5e0a3f4d0c961f326df47526ac931a
#
_cell.length_a   1.000
_cell.length_b   1.000
_cell.length_c   1.000
_cell.angle_alpha   90.00
_cell.angle_beta   90.00
_cell.angle_gamma   90.00
#
_symmetry.space_group_name_H-M   'P 1'
#
loop_
_entity.id
_entity.type
_entity.pdbx_description
1 polymer ?
#
loop_
_entity_poly.entity_id
_entity_poly.type
_entity_poly.pdbx_seq_one_letter_code
_entity_poly.pdbx_strand_id
1 'polypeptide(L)'
;MEVVGDADEMIVEGLRLASKFPNSCTVKVPCTPDGLFACKELAKKSLIRVNVTLIFDVAQAILSAKAGAAYVSPFVGRLDDNSIAGLNLIKDIDEVFRVHKVQTRILSASIRYVNSVSKSFANGADIV
;
A
#
# COMPACT_ATOMS: atom_id res chain seq x y z
N MET A 1 4.05 10.45 2.44
CA MET A 1 5.13 10.62 3.44
C MET A 1 5.14 9.36 4.31
N GLU A 2 6.29 8.78 4.55
CA GLU A 2 6.43 7.51 5.28
C GLU A 2 6.69 7.78 6.76
N VAL A 3 6.01 7.03 7.63
CA VAL A 3 6.18 7.05 9.08
C VAL A 3 6.61 5.67 9.56
N VAL A 4 7.46 5.63 10.56
CA VAL A 4 8.03 4.41 11.14
C VAL A 4 8.03 4.52 12.66
N GLY A 5 8.18 3.40 13.33
CA GLY A 5 8.16 3.30 14.79
C GLY A 5 7.12 2.30 15.26
N ASP A 6 6.70 2.41 16.49
CA ASP A 6 5.54 1.67 17.01
C ASP A 6 4.21 2.28 16.51
N ALA A 7 3.10 1.65 16.83
CA ALA A 7 1.80 2.08 16.35
C ALA A 7 1.44 3.52 16.79
N ASP A 8 1.72 3.88 18.03
CA ASP A 8 1.38 5.20 18.58
C ASP A 8 2.23 6.30 17.93
N GLU A 9 3.53 6.06 17.76
CA GLU A 9 4.44 6.97 17.05
C GLU A 9 3.97 7.21 15.61
N MET A 10 3.61 6.16 14.88
CA MET A 10 3.11 6.26 13.51
C MET A 10 1.78 7.03 13.44
N ILE A 11 0.88 6.83 14.40
CA ILE A 11 -0.40 7.55 14.46
C ILE A 11 -0.16 9.05 14.72
N VAL A 12 0.64 9.38 15.73
CA VAL A 12 0.93 10.78 16.08
C VAL A 12 1.57 11.51 14.91
N GLU A 13 2.60 10.94 14.32
CA GLU A 13 3.28 11.56 13.18
C GLU A 13 2.38 11.62 11.94
N GLY A 14 1.59 10.59 11.68
CA GLY A 14 0.61 10.58 10.58
C GLY A 14 -0.43 11.70 10.71
N LEU A 15 -0.97 11.91 11.90
CA LEU A 15 -1.89 13.02 12.19
C LEU A 15 -1.21 14.38 12.00
N ARG A 16 0.03 14.52 12.48
CA ARG A 16 0.82 15.76 12.31
C ARG A 16 1.04 16.10 10.84
N LEU A 17 1.42 15.11 10.04
CA LEU A 17 1.66 15.27 8.60
C LEU A 17 0.37 15.61 7.84
N ALA A 18 -0.73 14.92 8.14
CA ALA A 18 -2.02 15.19 7.52
C ALA A 18 -2.56 16.58 7.86
N SER A 19 -2.34 17.04 9.10
CA SER A 19 -2.70 18.39 9.52
C SER A 19 -1.87 19.47 8.81
N LYS A 20 -0.57 19.22 8.63
CA LYS A 20 0.34 20.15 7.94
C LYS A 20 0.08 20.26 6.44
N PHE A 21 -0.39 19.19 5.83
CA PHE A 21 -0.64 19.10 4.38
C PHE A 21 -2.06 18.59 4.08
N PRO A 22 -3.09 19.35 4.46
CA PRO A 22 -4.48 18.91 4.29
C PRO A 22 -4.80 18.66 2.81
N ASN A 23 -5.56 17.61 2.54
CA ASN A 23 -6.00 17.16 1.22
C ASN A 23 -4.89 16.66 0.26
N SER A 24 -3.63 16.89 0.57
CA SER A 24 -2.49 16.49 -0.29
C SER A 24 -1.59 15.40 0.32
N CYS A 25 -1.74 15.09 1.61
CA CYS A 25 -0.96 14.08 2.28
C CYS A 25 -1.57 12.68 2.09
N THR A 26 -0.72 11.70 1.77
CA THR A 26 -0.98 10.28 1.97
C THR A 26 0.09 9.76 2.93
N VAL A 27 -0.35 9.23 4.06
CA VAL A 27 0.55 8.67 5.08
C VAL A 27 0.92 7.24 4.66
N LYS A 28 2.20 6.92 4.65
CA LYS A 28 2.70 5.61 4.27
C LYS A 28 3.20 4.87 5.52
N VAL A 29 2.68 3.67 5.75
CA VAL A 29 3.04 2.80 6.89
C VAL A 29 3.49 1.43 6.40
N PRO A 30 4.40 0.74 7.10
CA PRO A 30 4.82 -0.60 6.74
C PRO A 30 3.71 -1.64 6.99
N CYS A 31 3.74 -2.76 6.27
CA CYS A 31 2.86 -3.91 6.50
C CYS A 31 3.36 -4.76 7.67
N THR A 32 3.26 -4.22 8.87
CA THR A 32 3.55 -4.86 10.16
C THR A 32 2.29 -4.82 11.04
N PRO A 33 2.21 -5.58 12.14
CA PRO A 33 1.08 -5.47 13.07
C PRO A 33 0.84 -4.02 13.53
N ASP A 34 1.89 -3.29 13.92
CA ASP A 34 1.80 -1.89 14.32
C ASP A 34 1.37 -0.98 13.18
N GLY A 35 1.93 -1.17 11.96
CA GLY A 35 1.56 -0.41 10.77
C GLY A 35 0.11 -0.64 10.36
N LEU A 36 -0.41 -1.86 10.46
CA LEU A 36 -1.82 -2.17 10.19
C LEU A 36 -2.75 -1.55 11.25
N PHE A 37 -2.34 -1.56 12.52
CA PHE A 37 -3.09 -0.88 13.58
C PHE A 37 -3.10 0.64 13.36
N ALA A 38 -1.95 1.25 13.06
CA ALA A 38 -1.85 2.66 12.72
C ALA A 38 -2.70 3.02 11.49
N CYS A 39 -2.66 2.18 10.44
CA CYS A 39 -3.53 2.33 9.26
C CYS A 39 -4.99 2.41 9.66
N LYS A 40 -5.46 1.46 10.47
CA LYS A 40 -6.86 1.40 10.93
C LYS A 40 -7.27 2.66 11.69
N GLU A 41 -6.44 3.16 12.60
CA GLU A 41 -6.74 4.35 13.39
C GLU A 41 -6.71 5.63 12.54
N LEU A 42 -5.74 5.77 11.64
CA LEU A 42 -5.64 6.90 10.71
C LEU A 42 -6.79 6.91 9.69
N ALA A 43 -7.16 5.75 9.16
CA ALA A 43 -8.25 5.61 8.17
C ALA A 43 -9.64 5.97 8.73
N LYS A 44 -9.85 5.85 10.05
CA LYS A 44 -11.06 6.36 10.71
C LYS A 44 -11.24 7.87 10.59
N LYS A 45 -10.16 8.59 10.33
CA LYS A 45 -10.19 10.03 10.05
C LYS A 45 -10.40 10.22 8.56
N SER A 46 -11.62 10.47 8.13
CA SER A 46 -12.09 10.45 6.73
C SER A 46 -11.27 11.23 5.71
N LEU A 47 -10.40 12.14 6.16
CA LEU A 47 -9.54 12.96 5.30
C LEU A 47 -8.10 12.41 5.17
N ILE A 48 -7.75 11.34 5.90
CA ILE A 48 -6.40 10.79 5.87
C ILE A 48 -6.38 9.54 5.00
N ARG A 49 -5.67 9.62 3.87
CA ARG A 49 -5.39 8.46 3.03
C ARG A 49 -4.15 7.74 3.54
N VAL A 50 -4.23 6.43 3.66
CA VAL A 50 -3.10 5.61 4.10
C VAL A 50 -2.67 4.69 2.97
N ASN A 51 -1.36 4.60 2.75
CA ASN A 51 -0.71 3.65 1.86
C ASN A 51 0.07 2.63 2.70
N VAL A 52 -0.36 1.38 2.67
CA VAL A 52 0.39 0.29 3.33
C VAL A 52 1.44 -0.23 2.36
N THR A 53 2.70 -0.14 2.76
CA THR A 53 3.86 -0.50 1.95
C THR A 53 4.50 -1.82 2.42
N LEU A 54 5.52 -2.28 1.68
CA LEU A 54 6.20 -3.56 1.94
C LEU A 54 5.23 -4.75 1.82
N ILE A 55 4.43 -4.74 0.78
CA ILE A 55 3.55 -5.85 0.44
C ILE A 55 4.31 -6.83 -0.44
N PHE A 56 4.38 -8.08 -0.02
CA PHE A 56 5.09 -9.17 -0.70
C PHE A 56 4.20 -10.37 -1.02
N ASP A 57 2.95 -10.39 -0.52
CA ASP A 57 1.96 -11.42 -0.82
C ASP A 57 0.52 -10.87 -0.81
N VAL A 58 -0.41 -11.67 -1.32
CA VAL A 58 -1.83 -11.30 -1.43
C VAL A 58 -2.51 -11.19 -0.06
N ALA A 59 -2.13 -12.01 0.92
CA ALA A 59 -2.73 -11.98 2.25
C ALA A 59 -2.41 -10.65 2.96
N GLN A 60 -1.18 -10.13 2.80
CA GLN A 60 -0.79 -8.82 3.30
C GLN A 60 -1.62 -7.70 2.65
N ALA A 61 -1.88 -7.77 1.34
CA ALA A 61 -2.74 -6.80 0.65
C ALA A 61 -4.19 -6.85 1.18
N ILE A 62 -4.74 -8.04 1.39
CA ILE A 62 -6.09 -8.23 1.97
C ILE A 62 -6.17 -7.65 3.39
N LEU A 63 -5.20 -7.93 4.25
CA LEU A 63 -5.17 -7.41 5.62
C LEU A 63 -5.09 -5.87 5.61
N SER A 64 -4.28 -5.31 4.72
CA SER A 64 -4.14 -3.86 4.55
C SER A 64 -5.46 -3.21 4.11
N ALA A 65 -6.15 -3.81 3.14
CA ALA A 65 -7.45 -3.34 2.69
C ALA A 65 -8.49 -3.40 3.82
N LYS A 66 -8.51 -4.48 4.60
CA LYS A 66 -9.38 -4.62 5.77
C LYS A 66 -9.06 -3.61 6.89
N ALA A 67 -7.81 -3.18 7.01
CA ALA A 67 -7.41 -2.10 7.90
C ALA A 67 -7.85 -0.71 7.41
N GLY A 68 -8.39 -0.59 6.19
CA GLY A 68 -8.88 0.67 5.62
C GLY A 68 -7.85 1.41 4.78
N ALA A 69 -6.82 0.73 4.29
CA ALA A 69 -5.83 1.33 3.41
C ALA A 69 -6.48 1.89 2.13
N ALA A 70 -6.15 3.13 1.76
CA ALA A 70 -6.52 3.70 0.47
C ALA A 70 -5.65 3.12 -0.67
N TYR A 71 -4.41 2.76 -0.34
CA TYR A 71 -3.44 2.17 -1.27
C TYR A 71 -2.68 1.03 -0.60
N VAL A 72 -2.31 0.03 -1.40
CA VAL A 72 -1.32 -0.99 -1.05
C VAL A 72 -0.16 -0.90 -2.04
N SER A 73 1.08 -1.03 -1.53
CA SER A 73 2.28 -0.95 -2.36
C SER A 73 3.02 -2.30 -2.42
N PRO A 74 2.65 -3.20 -3.36
CA PRO A 74 3.42 -4.42 -3.62
C PRO A 74 4.78 -4.08 -4.24
N PHE A 75 5.83 -4.73 -3.73
CA PHE A 75 7.23 -4.46 -4.08
C PHE A 75 7.72 -5.37 -5.20
N VAL A 76 7.32 -5.07 -6.44
CA VAL A 76 7.63 -5.85 -7.64
C VAL A 76 9.15 -6.09 -7.80
N GLY A 77 9.94 -5.03 -7.87
CA GLY A 77 11.38 -5.18 -8.10
C GLY A 77 12.11 -5.89 -6.95
N ARG A 78 11.65 -5.77 -5.71
CA ARG A 78 12.24 -6.51 -4.58
C ARG A 78 11.95 -8.01 -4.70
N LEU A 79 10.80 -8.41 -5.21
CA LEU A 79 10.48 -9.80 -5.52
C LEU A 79 11.33 -10.30 -6.68
N ASP A 80 11.46 -9.51 -7.76
CA ASP A 80 12.29 -9.84 -8.91
C ASP A 80 13.77 -10.04 -8.51
N ASP A 81 14.31 -9.23 -7.59
CA ASP A 81 15.65 -9.36 -7.04
C ASP A 81 15.86 -10.73 -6.34
N ASN A 82 14.79 -11.36 -5.88
CA ASN A 82 14.78 -12.70 -5.25
C ASN A 82 14.26 -13.81 -6.19
N SER A 83 14.29 -13.59 -7.49
CA SER A 83 13.83 -14.54 -8.51
C SER A 83 12.35 -14.93 -8.39
N ILE A 84 11.53 -14.07 -7.78
CA ILE A 84 10.08 -14.24 -7.71
C ILE A 84 9.45 -13.24 -8.68
N ALA A 85 8.55 -13.71 -9.55
CA ALA A 85 7.91 -12.84 -10.55
C ALA A 85 6.97 -11.82 -9.90
N GLY A 86 7.50 -10.64 -9.56
CA GLY A 86 6.79 -9.61 -8.81
C GLY A 86 5.54 -9.07 -9.51
N LEU A 87 5.52 -9.07 -10.85
CA LEU A 87 4.33 -8.66 -11.63
C LEU A 87 3.15 -9.62 -11.45
N ASN A 88 3.37 -10.90 -11.13
CA ASN A 88 2.28 -11.83 -10.83
C ASN A 88 1.56 -11.42 -9.55
N LEU A 89 2.27 -10.90 -8.55
CA LEU A 89 1.64 -10.41 -7.32
C LEU A 89 0.63 -9.28 -7.60
N ILE A 90 0.94 -8.37 -8.53
CA ILE A 90 0.00 -7.31 -8.93
C ILE A 90 -1.30 -7.93 -9.48
N LYS A 91 -1.16 -8.88 -10.41
CA LYS A 91 -2.29 -9.56 -11.03
C LYS A 91 -3.15 -10.30 -10.00
N ASP A 92 -2.52 -11.02 -9.09
CA ASP A 92 -3.22 -11.82 -8.08
C ASP A 92 -3.97 -10.91 -7.08
N ILE A 93 -3.38 -9.76 -6.70
CA ILE A 93 -4.05 -8.76 -5.85
C ILE A 93 -5.24 -8.14 -6.60
N ASP A 94 -5.06 -7.72 -7.87
CA ASP A 94 -6.13 -7.15 -8.68
C ASP A 94 -7.31 -8.11 -8.80
N GLU A 95 -7.04 -9.39 -9.10
CA GLU A 95 -8.08 -10.41 -9.22
C GLU A 95 -8.91 -10.52 -7.93
N VAL A 96 -8.25 -10.63 -6.77
CA VAL A 96 -8.93 -10.72 -5.47
C VAL A 96 -9.71 -9.43 -5.18
N PHE A 97 -9.10 -8.27 -5.38
CA PHE A 97 -9.74 -6.98 -5.09
C PHE A 97 -10.97 -6.76 -5.98
N ARG A 98 -10.90 -7.13 -7.25
CA ARG A 98 -12.00 -7.03 -8.21
C ARG A 98 -13.15 -7.98 -7.86
N VAL A 99 -12.86 -9.25 -7.55
CA VAL A 99 -13.88 -10.25 -7.17
C VAL A 99 -14.62 -9.82 -5.91
N HIS A 100 -13.91 -9.28 -4.93
CA HIS A 100 -14.49 -8.86 -3.65
C HIS A 100 -14.91 -7.38 -3.59
N LYS A 101 -14.83 -6.65 -4.72
CA LYS A 101 -15.19 -5.23 -4.84
C LYS A 101 -14.47 -4.34 -3.82
N VAL A 102 -13.21 -4.66 -3.54
CA VAL A 102 -12.35 -3.88 -2.65
C VAL A 102 -12.02 -2.54 -3.29
N GLN A 103 -12.13 -1.45 -2.54
CA GLN A 103 -11.88 -0.08 -3.05
C GLN A 103 -10.44 0.38 -2.92
N THR A 104 -9.60 -0.38 -2.21
CA THR A 104 -8.18 -0.10 -2.07
C THR A 104 -7.47 -0.20 -3.42
N ARG A 105 -6.68 0.81 -3.77
CA ARG A 105 -5.94 0.87 -5.03
C ARG A 105 -4.57 0.21 -4.92
N ILE A 106 -4.09 -0.30 -6.03
CA ILE A 106 -2.78 -0.98 -6.14
C ILE A 106 -1.76 0.01 -6.70
N LEU A 107 -0.73 0.30 -5.91
CA LEU A 107 0.42 1.11 -6.29
C LEU A 107 1.63 0.18 -6.49
N SER A 108 1.95 -0.14 -7.74
CA SER A 108 3.11 -0.98 -8.07
C SER A 108 4.40 -0.26 -7.69
N ALA A 109 5.16 -0.82 -6.76
CA ALA A 109 6.32 -0.18 -6.15
C ALA A 109 7.62 -0.93 -6.41
N SER A 110 8.75 -0.26 -6.12
CA SER A 110 10.09 -0.85 -6.29
C SER A 110 10.39 -1.23 -7.75
N ILE A 111 9.91 -0.44 -8.71
CA ILE A 111 10.11 -0.70 -10.14
C ILE A 111 11.59 -0.50 -10.51
N ARG A 112 12.17 -1.47 -11.24
CA ARG A 112 13.56 -1.47 -11.68
C ARG A 112 13.72 -1.19 -13.18
N TYR A 113 12.72 -1.56 -13.99
CA TYR A 113 12.80 -1.52 -15.45
C TYR A 113 11.63 -0.76 -16.06
N VAL A 114 11.90 0.02 -17.11
CA VAL A 114 10.88 0.84 -17.78
C VAL A 114 9.71 0.01 -18.29
N ASN A 115 9.98 -1.18 -18.85
CA ASN A 115 8.91 -2.05 -19.35
C ASN A 115 8.02 -2.64 -18.22
N SER A 116 8.48 -2.61 -16.97
CA SER A 116 7.66 -3.03 -15.82
C SER A 116 6.54 -2.03 -15.51
N VAL A 117 6.67 -0.77 -15.94
CA VAL A 117 5.62 0.25 -15.79
C VAL A 117 4.37 -0.18 -16.57
N SER A 118 4.50 -0.37 -17.88
CA SER A 118 3.37 -0.78 -18.73
C SER A 118 2.80 -2.14 -18.32
N LYS A 119 3.67 -3.08 -17.94
CA LYS A 119 3.24 -4.40 -17.45
C LYS A 119 2.50 -4.33 -16.12
N SER A 120 2.87 -3.42 -15.21
CA SER A 120 2.15 -3.20 -13.96
C SER A 120 0.71 -2.76 -14.22
N PHE A 121 0.51 -1.77 -15.10
CA PHE A 121 -0.84 -1.35 -15.51
C PHE A 121 -1.62 -2.48 -16.20
N ALA A 122 -0.97 -3.24 -17.09
CA ALA A 122 -1.60 -4.39 -17.76
C ALA A 122 -2.03 -5.50 -16.79
N ASN A 123 -1.39 -5.60 -15.62
CA ASN A 123 -1.73 -6.54 -14.56
C ASN A 123 -2.68 -5.96 -13.49
N GLY A 124 -3.19 -4.75 -13.67
CA GLY A 124 -4.24 -4.17 -12.80
C GLY A 124 -3.73 -3.15 -11.76
N ALA A 125 -2.48 -2.68 -11.84
CA ALA A 125 -2.05 -1.57 -11.00
C ALA A 125 -2.78 -0.27 -11.38
N ASP A 126 -3.24 0.48 -10.38
CA ASP A 126 -3.84 1.80 -10.57
C ASP A 126 -2.78 2.89 -10.68
N ILE A 127 -1.63 2.67 -10.03
CA ILE A 127 -0.51 3.62 -9.92
C ILE A 127 0.80 2.85 -10.05
N VAL A 128 1.78 3.47 -10.65
CA VAL A 128 3.15 2.93 -10.76
C VAL A 128 4.16 4.00 -10.39
#